data_c9fbc5f379e08448be40c8b09bebd7c3
#
_entry.id   c9fbc5f379e08448be40c8b09bebd7c3
#
_cell.length_a   1.000
_cell.length_b   1.000
_cell.length_c   1.000
_cell.angle_alpha   90.00
_cell.angle_beta   90.00
_cell.angle_gamma   90.00
#
_symmetry.space_group_name_H-M   'P 1'
#
loop_
_entity.id
_entity.type
_entity.pdbx_description
1 polymer ?
#
loop_
_entity_poly.entity_id
_entity_poly.type
_entity_poly.pdbx_seq_one_letter_code
_entity_poly.pdbx_strand_id
1 'polypeptide(L)'
;MPNEFSAGAVVLRRLRGRWWLAAIRPGGKPKGTWALPKGNVARGDSPADTALREVEEETGLVGDLVRKLGDVKYFYVRKDGGRVFKVVSFFLVRYRRGRIGDIPAEHAHEVDEARWLPLEDAPRLLAYKGEREMAAKALEHEARAREAV
;
A
#
# COMPACT_ATOMS: atom_id res chain seq x y z
N MET A 1 -2.87 18.98 -18.81
CA MET A 1 -2.49 17.60 -18.51
C MET A 1 -3.38 17.08 -17.41
N PRO A 2 -4.04 15.94 -17.62
CA PRO A 2 -4.90 15.37 -16.57
C PRO A 2 -4.08 14.93 -15.36
N ASN A 3 -4.68 15.08 -14.19
CA ASN A 3 -4.12 14.61 -12.93
C ASN A 3 -4.95 13.45 -12.41
N GLU A 4 -4.27 12.44 -11.88
CA GLU A 4 -4.93 11.33 -11.19
C GLU A 4 -4.45 11.26 -9.76
N PHE A 5 -5.38 10.96 -8.85
CA PHE A 5 -5.08 10.83 -7.43
C PHE A 5 -5.44 9.44 -6.96
N SER A 6 -4.49 8.80 -6.31
CA SER A 6 -4.67 7.49 -5.67
C SER A 6 -4.25 7.57 -4.22
N ALA A 7 -4.69 6.59 -3.45
CA ALA A 7 -4.27 6.45 -2.07
C ALA A 7 -4.00 4.98 -1.78
N GLY A 8 -3.03 4.75 -0.93
CA GLY A 8 -2.65 3.40 -0.52
C GLY A 8 -2.06 3.39 0.87
N ALA A 9 -1.57 2.24 1.28
CA ALA A 9 -1.12 2.08 2.65
C ALA A 9 0.05 1.12 2.82
N VAL A 10 0.86 1.43 3.82
CA VAL A 10 1.76 0.49 4.46
C VAL A 10 1.00 -0.05 5.67
N VAL A 11 0.55 -1.29 5.60
CA VAL A 11 -0.21 -1.94 6.67
C VAL A 11 0.78 -2.75 7.52
N LEU A 12 0.90 -2.40 8.80
CA LEU A 12 1.81 -3.04 9.71
C LEU A 12 1.10 -3.91 10.73
N ARG A 13 1.69 -5.08 10.96
CA ARG A 13 1.27 -6.02 12.01
C ARG A 13 2.48 -6.48 12.79
N ARG A 14 2.39 -6.43 14.12
CA ARG A 14 3.42 -7.02 14.98
C ARG A 14 3.03 -8.46 15.33
N LEU A 15 3.91 -9.41 15.03
CA LEU A 15 3.68 -10.82 15.30
C LEU A 15 5.00 -11.48 15.67
N ARG A 16 5.02 -12.17 16.80
CA ARG A 16 6.21 -12.88 17.29
C ARG A 16 7.45 -12.00 17.39
N GLY A 17 7.24 -10.75 17.88
CA GLY A 17 8.32 -9.80 18.07
C GLY A 17 8.85 -9.12 16.82
N ARG A 18 8.25 -9.39 15.67
CA ARG A 18 8.65 -8.77 14.39
C ARG A 18 7.51 -7.95 13.80
N TRP A 19 7.89 -6.95 13.02
CA TRP A 19 6.95 -6.17 12.22
C TRP A 19 6.83 -6.76 10.82
N TRP A 20 5.59 -6.84 10.33
CA TRP A 20 5.24 -7.34 9.02
C TRP A 20 4.45 -6.30 8.24
N LEU A 21 4.69 -6.25 6.93
CA LEU A 21 4.03 -5.33 6.00
C LEU A 21 3.18 -6.15 5.03
N ALA A 22 1.93 -5.73 4.81
CA ALA A 22 1.07 -6.38 3.84
C ALA A 22 1.41 -5.93 2.42
N ALA A 23 1.76 -6.86 1.55
CA ALA A 23 2.08 -6.60 0.15
C ALA A 23 1.18 -7.42 -0.76
N ILE A 24 1.01 -6.94 -1.98
CA ILE A 24 0.23 -7.63 -3.01
C ILE A 24 1.07 -7.85 -4.26
N ARG A 25 0.72 -8.86 -5.03
CA ARG A 25 1.15 -8.99 -6.41
C ARG A 25 -0.03 -8.58 -7.28
N PRO A 26 0.07 -7.42 -7.97
CA PRO A 26 -1.04 -6.97 -8.83
C PRO A 26 -1.35 -7.98 -9.92
N GLY A 27 -2.61 -8.06 -10.33
CA GLY A 27 -3.07 -8.99 -11.35
C GLY A 27 -2.25 -8.90 -12.63
N GLY A 28 -1.80 -10.05 -13.13
CA GLY A 28 -1.01 -10.14 -14.36
C GLY A 28 0.47 -9.88 -14.22
N LYS A 29 0.96 -9.53 -13.04
CA LYS A 29 2.40 -9.31 -12.82
C LYS A 29 3.12 -10.60 -12.47
N PRO A 30 4.42 -10.72 -12.84
CA PRO A 30 5.21 -11.91 -12.52
C PRO A 30 5.33 -12.16 -11.01
N LYS A 31 5.57 -13.41 -10.64
CA LYS A 31 5.87 -13.77 -9.25
C LYS A 31 7.04 -12.93 -8.73
N GLY A 32 6.93 -12.49 -7.49
CA GLY A 32 7.94 -11.64 -6.86
C GLY A 32 7.77 -10.15 -7.12
N THR A 33 6.78 -9.76 -7.90
CA THR A 33 6.44 -8.34 -8.09
C THR A 33 5.54 -7.90 -6.95
N TRP A 34 6.15 -7.40 -5.88
CA TRP A 34 5.43 -6.94 -4.70
C TRP A 34 5.14 -5.46 -4.76
N ALA A 35 3.93 -5.10 -4.37
CA ALA A 35 3.46 -3.72 -4.36
C ALA A 35 2.63 -3.46 -3.10
N LEU A 36 2.46 -2.19 -2.77
CA LEU A 36 1.54 -1.78 -1.70
C LEU A 36 0.11 -1.73 -2.23
N PRO A 37 -0.90 -2.06 -1.41
CA PRO A 37 -2.30 -1.90 -1.79
C PRO A 37 -2.60 -0.41 -2.01
N LYS A 38 -3.28 -0.09 -3.12
CA LYS A 38 -3.66 1.27 -3.47
C LYS A 38 -4.75 1.27 -4.54
N GLY A 39 -5.46 2.38 -4.65
CA GLY A 39 -6.43 2.58 -5.70
C GLY A 39 -6.82 4.04 -5.87
N ASN A 40 -7.60 4.32 -6.90
CA ASN A 40 -7.99 5.68 -7.25
C ASN A 40 -8.93 6.28 -6.20
N VAL A 41 -8.69 7.55 -5.87
CA VAL A 41 -9.57 8.33 -5.00
C VAL A 41 -10.78 8.76 -5.82
N ALA A 42 -11.95 8.27 -5.45
CA ALA A 42 -13.18 8.67 -6.12
C ALA A 42 -13.57 10.09 -5.72
N ARG A 43 -14.33 10.74 -6.61
CA ARG A 43 -14.81 12.09 -6.35
C ARG A 43 -15.64 12.13 -5.06
N GLY A 44 -15.28 13.02 -4.15
CA GLY A 44 -15.95 13.16 -2.87
C GLY A 44 -15.36 12.31 -1.75
N ASP A 45 -14.46 11.38 -2.06
CA ASP A 45 -13.79 10.56 -1.06
C ASP A 45 -12.51 11.23 -0.56
N SER A 46 -12.16 10.97 0.70
CA SER A 46 -10.85 11.40 1.20
C SER A 46 -9.78 10.37 0.83
N PRO A 47 -8.51 10.80 0.67
CA PRO A 47 -7.42 9.87 0.45
C PRO A 47 -7.28 8.83 1.58
N ALA A 48 -7.46 9.24 2.83
CA ALA A 48 -7.34 8.33 3.97
C ALA A 48 -8.41 7.23 3.93
N ASP A 49 -9.67 7.59 3.68
CA ASP A 49 -10.75 6.61 3.58
C ASP A 49 -10.55 5.67 2.39
N THR A 50 -10.07 6.22 1.26
CA THR A 50 -9.73 5.41 0.09
C THR A 50 -8.65 4.40 0.42
N ALA A 51 -7.58 4.81 1.12
CA ALA A 51 -6.51 3.91 1.52
C ALA A 51 -7.04 2.74 2.35
N LEU A 52 -7.87 3.01 3.35
CA LEU A 52 -8.45 1.97 4.20
C LEU A 52 -9.34 1.01 3.41
N ARG A 53 -10.14 1.53 2.50
CA ARG A 53 -11.02 0.73 1.64
C ARG A 53 -10.20 -0.16 0.70
N GLU A 54 -9.17 0.40 0.06
CA GLU A 54 -8.31 -0.36 -0.86
C GLU A 54 -7.53 -1.46 -0.13
N VAL A 55 -7.12 -1.24 1.10
CA VAL A 55 -6.50 -2.28 1.92
C VAL A 55 -7.44 -3.48 2.06
N GLU A 56 -8.71 -3.24 2.38
CA GLU A 56 -9.69 -4.33 2.51
C GLU A 56 -9.95 -5.02 1.17
N GLU A 57 -10.12 -4.24 0.10
CA GLU A 57 -10.40 -4.79 -1.23
C GLU A 57 -9.25 -5.60 -1.80
N GLU A 58 -8.00 -5.21 -1.54
CA GLU A 58 -6.83 -5.85 -2.14
C GLU A 58 -6.12 -6.86 -1.24
N THR A 59 -6.35 -6.81 0.06
CA THR A 59 -5.67 -7.71 1.01
C THR A 59 -6.60 -8.53 1.89
N GLY A 60 -7.86 -8.12 2.05
CA GLY A 60 -8.79 -8.73 3.00
C GLY A 60 -8.62 -8.23 4.44
N LEU A 61 -7.76 -7.24 4.65
CA LEU A 61 -7.44 -6.74 5.99
C LEU A 61 -8.21 -5.48 6.33
N VAL A 62 -8.53 -5.33 7.61
CA VAL A 62 -9.09 -4.11 8.19
C VAL A 62 -8.07 -3.55 9.17
N GLY A 63 -7.77 -2.27 9.03
CA GLY A 63 -6.79 -1.61 9.88
C GLY A 63 -7.23 -0.22 10.32
N ASP A 64 -6.46 0.34 11.22
CA ASP A 64 -6.67 1.67 11.76
C ASP A 64 -5.62 2.63 11.22
N LEU A 65 -6.07 3.82 10.84
CA LEU A 65 -5.19 4.86 10.33
C LEU A 65 -4.29 5.38 11.44
N VAL A 66 -2.98 5.41 11.18
CA VAL A 66 -2.00 5.96 12.13
C VAL A 66 -1.61 7.37 11.70
N ARG A 67 -1.08 7.54 10.48
CA ARG A 67 -0.67 8.83 9.95
C ARG A 67 -0.40 8.75 8.46
N LYS A 68 -0.29 9.90 7.80
CA LYS A 68 0.19 9.98 6.43
C LYS A 68 1.71 9.81 6.41
N LEU A 69 2.21 9.00 5.48
CA LEU A 69 3.65 8.81 5.26
C LEU A 69 4.21 9.77 4.22
N GLY A 70 3.49 10.00 3.15
CA GLY A 70 3.94 10.90 2.09
C GLY A 70 3.23 10.65 0.78
N ASP A 71 3.66 11.39 -0.24
CA ASP A 71 3.14 11.27 -1.60
C ASP A 71 4.23 10.76 -2.53
N VAL A 72 3.82 9.91 -3.48
CA VAL A 72 4.64 9.50 -4.60
C VAL A 72 4.07 10.14 -5.84
N LYS A 73 4.90 10.85 -6.60
CA LYS A 73 4.48 11.60 -7.79
C LYS A 73 5.23 11.10 -9.00
N TYR A 74 4.50 10.86 -10.09
CA TYR A 74 5.13 10.45 -11.35
C TYR A 74 4.23 10.77 -12.53
N PHE A 75 4.83 10.77 -13.72
CA PHE A 75 4.11 10.86 -14.98
C PHE A 75 4.03 9.48 -15.62
N TYR A 76 2.94 9.21 -16.30
CA TYR A 76 2.87 8.04 -17.17
C TYR A 76 2.13 8.40 -18.46
N VAL A 77 2.28 7.55 -19.47
CA VAL A 77 1.65 7.72 -20.77
C VAL A 77 0.56 6.67 -20.92
N ARG A 78 -0.67 7.12 -21.22
CA ARG A 78 -1.78 6.23 -21.51
C ARG A 78 -1.58 5.52 -22.85
N LYS A 79 -2.36 4.48 -23.09
CA LYS A 79 -2.33 3.75 -24.37
C LYS A 79 -2.65 4.65 -25.56
N ASP A 80 -3.46 5.69 -25.37
CA ASP A 80 -3.80 6.66 -26.40
C ASP A 80 -2.73 7.73 -26.65
N GLY A 81 -1.59 7.69 -25.93
CA GLY A 81 -0.50 8.65 -26.03
C GLY A 81 -0.63 9.84 -25.11
N GLY A 82 -1.73 9.98 -24.38
CA GLY A 82 -1.93 11.08 -23.46
C GLY A 82 -1.06 10.95 -22.21
N ARG A 83 -0.43 12.05 -21.78
CA ARG A 83 0.38 12.08 -20.56
C ARG A 83 -0.50 12.39 -19.35
N VAL A 84 -0.22 11.69 -18.25
CA VAL A 84 -0.94 11.84 -16.98
C VAL A 84 0.05 12.10 -15.87
N PHE A 85 -0.24 13.08 -15.02
CA PHE A 85 0.48 13.32 -13.78
C PHE A 85 -0.27 12.60 -12.65
N LYS A 86 0.41 11.67 -11.97
CA LYS A 86 -0.20 10.87 -10.91
C LYS A 86 0.41 11.17 -9.56
N VAL A 87 -0.45 11.36 -8.56
CA VAL A 87 -0.06 11.50 -7.16
C VAL A 87 -0.69 10.35 -6.38
N VAL A 88 0.12 9.59 -5.66
CA VAL A 88 -0.35 8.54 -4.76
C VAL A 88 -0.01 8.94 -3.33
N SER A 89 -1.04 9.13 -2.50
CA SER A 89 -0.86 9.42 -1.08
C SER A 89 -0.82 8.11 -0.30
N PHE A 90 0.26 7.89 0.45
CA PHE A 90 0.42 6.69 1.26
C PHE A 90 0.27 6.98 2.75
N PHE A 91 -0.42 6.07 3.43
CA PHE A 91 -0.73 6.16 4.84
C PHE A 91 -0.16 4.97 5.59
N LEU A 92 0.24 5.21 6.83
CA LEU A 92 0.59 4.15 7.76
C LEU A 92 -0.69 3.65 8.41
N VAL A 93 -0.93 2.35 8.30
CA VAL A 93 -2.13 1.69 8.81
C VAL A 93 -1.71 0.55 9.74
N ARG A 94 -2.34 0.45 10.89
CA ARG A 94 -2.09 -0.65 11.82
C ARG A 94 -3.15 -1.73 11.65
N TYR A 95 -2.71 -2.96 11.42
CA TYR A 95 -3.58 -4.11 11.32
C TYR A 95 -4.47 -4.25 12.56
N ARG A 96 -5.76 -4.48 12.35
CA ARG A 96 -6.71 -4.74 13.40
C ARG A 96 -7.31 -6.14 13.31
N ARG A 97 -7.75 -6.54 12.13
CA ARG A 97 -8.39 -7.86 11.91
C ARG A 97 -8.37 -8.24 10.44
N GLY A 98 -8.78 -9.46 10.18
CA GLY A 98 -8.88 -10.01 8.83
C GLY A 98 -7.75 -10.99 8.55
N ARG A 99 -7.97 -11.85 7.54
CA ARG A 99 -7.00 -12.82 7.10
C ARG A 99 -6.45 -12.36 5.75
N ILE A 100 -5.13 -12.24 5.65
CA ILE A 100 -4.50 -11.80 4.41
C ILE A 100 -4.79 -12.80 3.27
N GLY A 101 -5.20 -12.27 2.12
CA GLY A 101 -5.61 -13.08 0.98
C GLY A 101 -7.11 -13.34 0.90
N ASP A 102 -7.86 -13.00 1.94
CA ASP A 102 -9.31 -13.16 1.96
C ASP A 102 -9.97 -11.97 1.25
N ILE A 103 -9.74 -11.90 -0.05
CA ILE A 103 -10.13 -10.78 -0.90
C ILE A 103 -11.59 -10.92 -1.34
N PRO A 104 -12.42 -9.84 -1.24
CA PRO A 104 -13.79 -9.90 -1.75
C PRO A 104 -13.83 -10.36 -3.20
N ALA A 105 -14.81 -11.19 -3.53
CA ALA A 105 -14.90 -11.84 -4.85
C ALA A 105 -14.89 -10.85 -6.01
N GLU A 106 -15.55 -9.70 -5.85
CA GLU A 106 -15.62 -8.65 -6.88
C GLU A 106 -14.26 -7.99 -7.17
N HIS A 107 -13.27 -8.15 -6.29
CA HIS A 107 -11.91 -7.59 -6.45
C HIS A 107 -10.84 -8.66 -6.70
N ALA A 108 -11.22 -9.94 -6.73
CA ALA A 108 -10.27 -11.04 -6.83
C ALA A 108 -9.40 -11.00 -8.10
N HIS A 109 -9.89 -10.41 -9.18
CA HIS A 109 -9.14 -10.29 -10.44
C HIS A 109 -8.05 -9.21 -10.40
N GLU A 110 -8.09 -8.30 -9.42
CA GLU A 110 -7.15 -7.19 -9.31
C GLU A 110 -5.84 -7.61 -8.65
N VAL A 111 -5.86 -8.70 -7.89
CA VAL A 111 -4.73 -9.16 -7.08
C VAL A 111 -4.55 -10.65 -7.23
N ASP A 112 -3.36 -11.07 -7.65
CA ASP A 112 -3.04 -12.50 -7.79
C ASP A 112 -2.55 -13.13 -6.48
N GLU A 113 -1.96 -12.33 -5.61
CA GLU A 113 -1.40 -12.82 -4.35
C GLU A 113 -1.34 -11.68 -3.32
N ALA A 114 -1.61 -11.98 -2.05
CA ALA A 114 -1.40 -11.05 -0.94
C ALA A 114 -0.59 -11.78 0.14
N ARG A 115 0.42 -11.12 0.71
CA ARG A 115 1.37 -11.75 1.62
C ARG A 115 1.92 -10.75 2.63
N TRP A 116 2.21 -11.26 3.83
CA TRP A 116 2.99 -10.51 4.81
C TRP A 116 4.47 -10.62 4.48
N LEU A 117 5.15 -9.48 4.36
CA LEU A 117 6.61 -9.41 4.20
C LEU A 117 7.23 -8.86 5.48
N PRO A 118 8.41 -9.34 5.89
CA PRO A 118 9.11 -8.69 7.01
C PRO A 118 9.34 -7.21 6.68
N LEU A 119 8.98 -6.32 7.60
CA LEU A 119 9.11 -4.88 7.37
C LEU A 119 10.56 -4.48 7.07
N GLU A 120 11.51 -5.08 7.77
CA GLU A 120 12.93 -4.80 7.56
C GLU A 120 13.42 -5.13 6.15
N ASP A 121 12.76 -6.08 5.48
CA ASP A 121 13.11 -6.49 4.11
C ASP A 121 12.27 -5.77 3.04
N ALA A 122 11.13 -5.18 3.43
CA ALA A 122 10.21 -4.57 2.48
C ALA A 122 10.84 -3.46 1.61
N PRO A 123 11.71 -2.57 2.14
CA PRO A 123 12.38 -1.58 1.29
C PRO A 123 13.22 -2.17 0.17
N ARG A 124 13.61 -3.43 0.29
CA ARG A 124 14.36 -4.17 -0.74
C ARG A 124 13.44 -5.00 -1.63
N LEU A 125 12.35 -5.55 -1.07
CA LEU A 125 11.47 -6.51 -1.75
C LEU A 125 10.42 -5.86 -2.64
N LEU A 126 9.96 -4.64 -2.30
CA LEU A 126 8.95 -3.96 -3.11
C LEU A 126 9.53 -3.57 -4.47
N ALA A 127 8.71 -3.72 -5.51
CA ALA A 127 9.15 -3.54 -6.89
C ALA A 127 9.36 -2.07 -7.29
N TYR A 128 8.59 -1.16 -6.68
CA TYR A 128 8.55 0.24 -7.13
C TYR A 128 9.28 1.16 -6.16
N LYS A 129 10.12 2.05 -6.73
CA LYS A 129 10.98 2.94 -5.95
C LYS A 129 10.22 3.76 -4.92
N GLY A 130 9.13 4.43 -5.32
CA GLY A 130 8.34 5.26 -4.40
C GLY A 130 7.75 4.46 -3.26
N GLU A 131 7.34 3.22 -3.52
CA GLU A 131 6.79 2.34 -2.50
C GLU A 131 7.88 1.82 -1.55
N ARG A 132 9.08 1.55 -2.07
CA ARG A 132 10.23 1.21 -1.22
C ARG A 132 10.55 2.35 -0.25
N GLU A 133 10.46 3.60 -0.71
CA GLU A 133 10.66 4.77 0.14
C GLU A 133 9.59 4.87 1.24
N MET A 134 8.35 4.53 0.93
CA MET A 134 7.26 4.53 1.92
C MET A 134 7.47 3.45 2.97
N ALA A 135 7.90 2.26 2.57
CA ALA A 135 8.24 1.19 3.52
C ALA A 135 9.41 1.60 4.42
N ALA A 136 10.41 2.27 3.87
CA ALA A 136 11.54 2.78 4.65
C ALA A 136 11.09 3.83 5.68
N LYS A 137 10.18 4.70 5.33
CA LYS A 137 9.60 5.68 6.25
C LYS A 137 8.83 5.00 7.38
N ALA A 138 8.07 3.95 7.07
CA ALA A 138 7.35 3.18 8.07
C ALA A 138 8.31 2.50 9.05
N LEU A 139 9.39 1.91 8.54
CA LEU A 139 10.42 1.29 9.36
C LEU A 139 11.09 2.30 10.29
N GLU A 140 11.42 3.47 9.77
CA GLU A 140 11.99 4.56 10.56
C GLU A 140 11.02 5.03 11.66
N HIS A 141 9.73 5.16 11.33
CA HIS A 141 8.70 5.54 12.31
C HIS A 141 8.64 4.54 13.47
N GLU A 142 8.67 3.24 13.19
CA GLU A 142 8.64 2.22 14.23
C GLU A 142 9.93 2.19 15.05
N ALA A 143 11.08 2.44 14.44
CA ALA A 143 12.35 2.54 15.15
C ALA A 143 12.33 3.70 16.15
N ARG A 144 11.83 4.87 15.75
CA ARG A 144 11.70 6.04 16.63
C ARG A 144 10.71 5.79 17.76
N ALA A 145 9.61 5.10 17.52
CA ALA A 145 8.64 4.76 18.54
C ALA A 145 9.26 3.88 19.62
N ARG A 146 10.18 2.96 19.26
CA ARG A 146 10.92 2.13 20.23
C ARG A 146 11.88 2.96 21.09
N GLU A 147 12.55 3.91 20.47
CA GLU A 147 13.51 4.78 21.19
C GLU A 147 12.83 5.70 22.18
N ALA A 148 11.58 6.08 21.92
CA ALA A 148 10.80 6.99 22.74
C ALA A 148 10.23 6.33 24.01
N VAL A 149 10.32 5.03 24.15
CA VAL A 149 9.75 4.26 25.29
C VAL A 149 10.77 4.12 26.44
#